data_dc817d7f1f81c6c15c26535b8f091433
#
_entry.id   dc817d7f1f81c6c15c26535b8f091433
#
_cell.length_a   1.000
_cell.length_b   1.000
_cell.length_c   1.000
_cell.angle_alpha   90.00
_cell.angle_beta   90.00
_cell.angle_gamma   90.00
#
_symmetry.space_group_name_H-M   'P 1'
#
loop_
_entity.id
_entity.type
_entity.pdbx_description
1 polymer ?
#
loop_
_entity_poly.entity_id
_entity_poly.type
_entity_poly.pdbx_seq_one_letter_code
_entity_poly.pdbx_strand_id
1 'polypeptide(L)'
;KYFLLLTNDSEVESKNFLRNLISIMKRFKSIAILSPCSKKWGEKFLLKKNKLKFFWYIHNNALLIRKEFIEIICNKKNPNYKNFLFDGSNFRGFGADSELIMKSYKNNYAAAITSEVWIEENESYLLNKNNLIKTDRYDDNLRLYIEEGLKWIKKKYKFESKWDLNLHVKKYYDNFFKKNNKLKNYKI
;
A
#
# COMPACT_ATOMS: atom_id res chain seq x y z
N LYS A 1 -14.06 -2.59 -12.28
CA LYS A 1 -13.06 -3.67 -12.23
C LYS A 1 -12.00 -3.32 -11.20
N TYR A 2 -11.26 -4.36 -10.71
CA TYR A 2 -10.23 -4.24 -9.67
C TYR A 2 -9.01 -5.07 -10.06
N PHE A 3 -7.85 -4.68 -9.55
CA PHE A 3 -6.59 -5.42 -9.66
C PHE A 3 -6.14 -5.80 -8.25
N LEU A 4 -5.70 -7.03 -8.06
CA LEU A 4 -5.12 -7.51 -6.82
C LEU A 4 -3.62 -7.68 -7.02
N LEU A 5 -2.84 -6.95 -6.21
CA LEU A 5 -1.40 -7.19 -6.04
C LEU A 5 -1.22 -8.03 -4.79
N LEU A 6 -0.41 -9.06 -4.88
CA LEU A 6 0.02 -9.90 -3.76
C LEU A 6 1.54 -9.97 -3.76
N THR A 7 2.15 -9.91 -2.58
CA THR A 7 3.54 -10.32 -2.44
C THR A 7 3.64 -11.84 -2.55
N ASN A 8 4.78 -12.35 -2.96
CA ASN A 8 4.99 -13.78 -3.21
C ASN A 8 5.01 -14.65 -1.94
N ASP A 9 5.12 -14.02 -0.78
CA ASP A 9 5.10 -14.62 0.56
C ASP A 9 3.75 -14.46 1.28
N SER A 10 2.74 -13.95 0.59
CA SER A 10 1.42 -13.72 1.17
C SER A 10 0.63 -15.00 1.34
N GLU A 11 0.15 -15.25 2.55
CA GLU A 11 -0.80 -16.30 2.88
C GLU A 11 -2.18 -15.71 3.22
N VAL A 12 -3.21 -16.22 2.54
CA VAL A 12 -4.59 -15.73 2.66
C VAL A 12 -5.40 -16.66 3.57
N GLU A 13 -5.90 -16.15 4.69
CA GLU A 13 -6.62 -16.94 5.70
C GLU A 13 -8.09 -17.29 5.35
N SER A 14 -8.70 -16.64 4.37
CA SER A 14 -10.15 -16.76 4.16
C SER A 14 -10.52 -17.22 2.75
N LYS A 15 -11.40 -18.24 2.68
CA LYS A 15 -12.00 -18.67 1.40
C LYS A 15 -12.80 -17.55 0.69
N ASN A 16 -13.27 -16.55 1.44
CA ASN A 16 -14.03 -15.41 0.91
C ASN A 16 -13.21 -14.14 0.77
N PHE A 17 -11.89 -14.23 0.87
CA PHE A 17 -10.96 -13.12 0.86
C PHE A 17 -11.28 -12.07 -0.23
N LEU A 18 -11.24 -12.48 -1.49
CA LEU A 18 -11.47 -11.57 -2.61
C LEU A 18 -12.92 -11.05 -2.66
N ARG A 19 -13.90 -11.89 -2.32
CA ARG A 19 -15.32 -11.51 -2.28
C ARG A 19 -15.55 -10.40 -1.27
N ASN A 20 -14.99 -10.52 -0.07
CA ASN A 20 -15.13 -9.53 1.01
C ASN A 20 -14.45 -8.22 0.65
N LEU A 21 -13.22 -8.26 0.13
CA LEU A 21 -12.53 -7.05 -0.34
C LEU A 21 -13.33 -6.32 -1.45
N ILE A 22 -13.84 -7.05 -2.43
CA ILE A 22 -14.66 -6.48 -3.51
C ILE A 22 -15.96 -5.87 -2.96
N SER A 23 -16.60 -6.52 -1.99
CA SER A 23 -17.82 -6.01 -1.34
C SER A 23 -17.57 -4.65 -0.69
N ILE A 24 -16.47 -4.50 0.06
CA ILE A 24 -16.06 -3.24 0.67
C ILE A 24 -15.82 -2.17 -0.41
N MET A 25 -15.06 -2.51 -1.46
CA MET A 25 -14.77 -1.59 -2.55
C MET A 25 -16.02 -1.14 -3.32
N LYS A 26 -17.04 -1.99 -3.42
CA LYS A 26 -18.34 -1.62 -4.00
C LYS A 26 -19.12 -0.65 -3.12
N ARG A 27 -19.10 -0.86 -1.80
CA ARG A 27 -19.78 -0.01 -0.81
C ARG A 27 -19.13 1.36 -0.68
N PHE A 28 -17.80 1.43 -0.73
CA PHE A 28 -17.04 2.67 -0.57
C PHE A 28 -16.37 3.09 -1.89
N LYS A 29 -17.08 3.90 -2.68
CA LYS A 29 -16.58 4.40 -3.97
C LYS A 29 -15.34 5.28 -3.85
N SER A 30 -15.14 5.93 -2.70
CA SER A 30 -13.98 6.76 -2.39
C SER A 30 -12.69 5.98 -2.16
N ILE A 31 -12.75 4.64 -1.96
CA ILE A 31 -11.53 3.84 -1.77
C ILE A 31 -10.93 3.47 -3.12
N ALA A 32 -9.67 3.85 -3.33
CA ALA A 32 -8.87 3.41 -4.48
C ALA A 32 -8.03 2.19 -4.16
N ILE A 33 -7.52 2.10 -2.93
CA ILE A 33 -6.60 1.06 -2.47
C ILE A 33 -7.17 0.47 -1.19
N LEU A 34 -7.38 -0.83 -1.17
CA LEU A 34 -7.84 -1.57 0.02
C LEU A 34 -6.86 -2.68 0.34
N SER A 35 -6.32 -2.65 1.57
CA SER A 35 -5.47 -3.69 2.12
C SER A 35 -6.24 -4.53 3.15
N PRO A 36 -6.08 -5.85 3.18
CA PRO A 36 -6.44 -6.64 4.35
C PRO A 36 -5.52 -6.29 5.53
N CYS A 37 -5.96 -6.60 6.74
CA CYS A 37 -5.20 -6.42 7.96
C CYS A 37 -4.22 -7.57 8.16
N SER A 38 -3.03 -7.28 8.70
CA SER A 38 -2.08 -8.29 9.17
C SER A 38 -2.06 -8.35 10.69
N LYS A 39 -2.02 -9.55 11.24
CA LYS A 39 -1.87 -9.75 12.69
C LYS A 39 -0.45 -9.41 13.15
N LYS A 40 0.54 -9.71 12.32
CA LYS A 40 1.96 -9.49 12.56
C LYS A 40 2.28 -8.01 12.81
N TRP A 41 1.66 -7.11 12.04
CA TRP A 41 1.96 -5.68 12.09
C TRP A 41 1.13 -4.88 13.10
N GLY A 42 0.30 -5.55 13.90
CA GLY A 42 -0.43 -4.92 15.00
C GLY A 42 -1.60 -4.00 14.58
N GLU A 43 -1.92 -3.92 13.31
CA GLU A 43 -3.00 -3.08 12.76
C GLU A 43 -4.37 -3.42 13.33
N LYS A 44 -4.56 -4.66 13.79
CA LYS A 44 -5.79 -5.11 14.46
C LYS A 44 -6.19 -4.26 15.66
N PHE A 45 -5.22 -3.66 16.37
CA PHE A 45 -5.51 -2.79 17.50
C PHE A 45 -6.18 -1.49 17.07
N LEU A 46 -5.82 -0.97 15.91
CA LEU A 46 -6.37 0.25 15.33
C LEU A 46 -7.79 0.03 14.79
N LEU A 47 -8.14 -1.23 14.51
CA LEU A 47 -9.41 -1.62 13.89
C LEU A 47 -10.42 -2.24 14.87
N LYS A 48 -10.15 -2.22 16.18
CA LYS A 48 -11.00 -2.87 17.21
C LYS A 48 -12.48 -2.46 17.16
N LYS A 49 -12.78 -1.19 16.92
CA LYS A 49 -14.16 -0.65 16.90
C LYS A 49 -14.75 -0.57 15.49
N ASN A 50 -13.92 -0.35 14.50
CA ASN A 50 -14.32 -0.19 13.10
C ASN A 50 -13.51 -1.13 12.24
N LYS A 51 -14.17 -2.04 11.56
CA LYS A 51 -13.52 -3.03 10.67
C LYS A 51 -12.85 -2.41 9.45
N LEU A 52 -12.98 -1.12 9.22
CA LEU A 52 -12.41 -0.37 8.12
C LEU A 52 -11.88 0.97 8.62
N LYS A 53 -10.63 1.29 8.28
CA LYS A 53 -10.02 2.58 8.53
C LYS A 53 -9.24 3.08 7.32
N PHE A 54 -9.22 4.39 7.13
CA PHE A 54 -8.41 5.03 6.11
C PHE A 54 -7.07 5.41 6.70
N PHE A 55 -6.01 5.02 5.99
CA PHE A 55 -4.62 5.15 6.44
C PHE A 55 -3.80 5.97 5.47
N TRP A 56 -2.77 6.61 5.97
CA TRP A 56 -1.71 7.24 5.18
C TRP A 56 -0.44 6.39 5.10
N TYR A 57 -0.45 5.23 5.75
CA TYR A 57 0.60 4.23 5.71
C TYR A 57 -0.03 2.84 5.71
N ILE A 58 0.33 1.98 4.76
CA ILE A 58 -0.21 0.63 4.60
C ILE A 58 0.94 -0.31 4.29
N HIS A 59 0.95 -1.49 4.90
CA HIS A 59 1.85 -2.57 4.51
C HIS A 59 1.45 -3.15 3.16
N ASN A 60 2.44 -3.56 2.36
CA ASN A 60 2.25 -3.91 0.95
C ASN A 60 2.08 -5.42 0.70
N ASN A 61 1.49 -6.17 1.65
CA ASN A 61 1.31 -7.61 1.50
C ASN A 61 0.23 -7.95 0.46
N ALA A 62 -0.86 -7.20 0.46
CA ALA A 62 -1.91 -7.30 -0.54
C ALA A 62 -2.61 -5.96 -0.73
N LEU A 63 -2.82 -5.58 -1.98
CA LEU A 63 -3.54 -4.36 -2.33
C LEU A 63 -4.60 -4.66 -3.39
N LEU A 64 -5.88 -4.49 -3.05
CA LEU A 64 -6.94 -4.45 -4.04
C LEU A 64 -7.10 -3.01 -4.55
N ILE A 65 -6.79 -2.79 -5.82
CA ILE A 65 -6.72 -1.46 -6.44
C ILE A 65 -7.86 -1.29 -7.42
N ARG A 66 -8.53 -0.14 -7.36
CA ARG A 66 -9.61 0.25 -8.27
C ARG A 66 -9.07 0.60 -9.65
N LYS A 67 -9.65 0.03 -10.71
CA LYS A 67 -9.23 0.27 -12.10
C LYS A 67 -9.29 1.76 -12.46
N GLU A 68 -10.36 2.44 -12.11
CA GLU A 68 -10.57 3.87 -12.41
C GLU A 68 -9.46 4.75 -11.80
N PHE A 69 -8.98 4.40 -10.62
CA PHE A 69 -7.83 5.08 -10.01
C PHE A 69 -6.55 4.84 -10.81
N ILE A 70 -6.28 3.59 -11.23
CA ILE A 70 -5.12 3.29 -12.08
C ILE A 70 -5.16 4.11 -13.36
N GLU A 71 -6.32 4.22 -14.01
CA GLU A 71 -6.49 5.00 -15.23
C GLU A 71 -6.24 6.49 -15.05
N ILE A 72 -6.48 7.03 -13.85
CA ILE A 72 -6.20 8.43 -13.51
C ILE A 72 -4.69 8.67 -13.33
N ILE A 73 -4.00 7.76 -12.63
CA ILE A 73 -2.59 7.97 -12.29
C ILE A 73 -1.63 7.53 -13.39
N CYS A 74 -2.09 6.70 -14.34
CA CYS A 74 -1.28 6.27 -15.47
C CYS A 74 -1.23 7.35 -16.54
N ASN A 75 -0.04 7.63 -17.06
CA ASN A 75 0.10 8.53 -18.19
C ASN A 75 -0.31 7.82 -19.48
N LYS A 76 -1.56 8.03 -19.91
CA LYS A 76 -2.10 7.43 -21.13
C LYS A 76 -1.42 7.90 -22.42
N LYS A 77 -0.84 9.11 -22.42
CA LYS A 77 -0.17 9.68 -23.59
C LYS A 77 1.22 9.07 -23.81
N ASN A 78 1.87 8.66 -22.74
CA ASN A 78 3.21 8.09 -22.78
C ASN A 78 3.34 6.99 -21.73
N PRO A 79 2.62 5.85 -21.91
CA PRO A 79 2.67 4.76 -20.96
C PRO A 79 4.04 4.10 -21.03
N ASN A 80 4.80 4.22 -19.96
CA ASN A 80 6.04 3.47 -19.82
C ASN A 80 6.14 2.95 -18.38
N TYR A 81 7.00 1.98 -18.14
CA TYR A 81 7.15 1.34 -16.85
C TYR A 81 7.56 2.32 -15.72
N LYS A 82 8.15 3.47 -16.04
CA LYS A 82 8.53 4.50 -15.06
C LYS A 82 7.34 5.31 -14.54
N ASN A 83 6.24 5.38 -15.32
CA ASN A 83 5.10 6.27 -15.04
C ASN A 83 3.78 5.53 -14.88
N PHE A 84 3.84 4.21 -14.74
CA PHE A 84 2.63 3.40 -14.55
C PHE A 84 2.17 3.44 -13.09
N LEU A 85 1.83 2.32 -12.49
CA LEU A 85 1.39 2.24 -11.10
C LEU A 85 2.50 2.64 -10.13
N PHE A 86 3.70 2.15 -10.39
CA PHE A 86 4.93 2.41 -9.64
C PHE A 86 5.99 3.09 -10.54
N ASP A 87 6.96 3.73 -9.90
CA ASP A 87 8.12 4.28 -10.59
C ASP A 87 9.15 3.17 -10.82
N GLY A 88 9.28 2.72 -12.06
CA GLY A 88 10.23 1.66 -12.43
C GLY A 88 11.71 2.04 -12.28
N SER A 89 12.02 3.32 -12.02
CA SER A 89 13.38 3.74 -11.63
C SER A 89 13.71 3.40 -10.17
N ASN A 90 12.71 3.05 -9.37
CA ASN A 90 12.82 2.55 -8.00
C ASN A 90 12.84 1.01 -8.01
N PHE A 91 13.97 0.44 -8.39
CA PHE A 91 14.10 -1.01 -8.62
C PHE A 91 13.71 -1.85 -7.40
N ARG A 92 14.11 -1.45 -6.19
CA ARG A 92 13.80 -2.16 -4.94
C ARG A 92 12.43 -1.83 -4.35
N GLY A 93 11.75 -0.81 -4.87
CA GLY A 93 10.41 -0.44 -4.42
C GLY A 93 10.34 0.26 -3.06
N PHE A 94 11.45 0.63 -2.43
CA PHE A 94 11.44 1.36 -1.15
C PHE A 94 10.64 2.66 -1.25
N GLY A 95 9.56 2.78 -0.47
CA GLY A 95 8.68 3.94 -0.49
C GLY A 95 7.68 3.98 -1.66
N ALA A 96 7.63 2.95 -2.50
CA ALA A 96 6.66 2.84 -3.59
C ALA A 96 5.22 2.74 -3.08
N ASP A 97 5.01 2.07 -1.96
CA ASP A 97 3.78 2.01 -1.20
C ASP A 97 3.31 3.41 -0.78
N SER A 98 4.19 4.18 -0.17
CA SER A 98 3.91 5.56 0.26
C SER A 98 3.59 6.46 -0.94
N GLU A 99 4.32 6.33 -2.05
CA GLU A 99 4.03 7.07 -3.29
C GLU A 99 2.65 6.71 -3.86
N LEU A 100 2.29 5.42 -3.87
CA LEU A 100 0.99 4.98 -4.37
C LEU A 100 -0.16 5.53 -3.52
N ILE A 101 -0.01 5.48 -2.18
CA ILE A 101 -0.97 6.04 -1.23
C ILE A 101 -1.09 7.56 -1.41
N MET A 102 0.04 8.26 -1.59
CA MET A 102 0.04 9.68 -1.88
C MET A 102 -0.77 10.00 -3.15
N LYS A 103 -0.53 9.24 -4.22
CA LYS A 103 -1.28 9.39 -5.48
C LYS A 103 -2.78 9.22 -5.27
N SER A 104 -3.22 8.29 -4.39
CA SER A 104 -4.65 8.11 -4.12
C SER A 104 -5.26 9.34 -3.45
N TYR A 105 -4.68 9.82 -2.36
CA TYR A 105 -5.20 11.01 -1.66
C TYR A 105 -5.13 12.28 -2.48
N LYS A 106 -4.07 12.45 -3.28
CA LYS A 106 -3.92 13.59 -4.22
C LYS A 106 -5.05 13.65 -5.24
N ASN A 107 -5.56 12.48 -5.66
CA ASN A 107 -6.66 12.36 -6.60
C ASN A 107 -8.02 12.18 -5.93
N ASN A 108 -8.15 12.58 -4.67
CA ASN A 108 -9.38 12.52 -3.87
C ASN A 108 -9.93 11.09 -3.67
N TYR A 109 -9.06 10.09 -3.63
CA TYR A 109 -9.36 8.72 -3.24
C TYR A 109 -8.68 8.39 -1.92
N ALA A 110 -9.25 7.43 -1.20
CA ALA A 110 -8.69 6.91 0.04
C ALA A 110 -7.89 5.62 -0.17
N ALA A 111 -6.88 5.45 0.67
CA ALA A 111 -6.25 4.16 0.94
C ALA A 111 -6.78 3.64 2.29
N ALA A 112 -7.19 2.37 2.35
CA ALA A 112 -7.88 1.80 3.50
C ALA A 112 -7.31 0.45 3.91
N ILE A 113 -7.48 0.12 5.20
CA ILE A 113 -7.22 -1.21 5.76
C ILE A 113 -8.51 -1.77 6.33
N THR A 114 -8.73 -3.08 6.17
CA THR A 114 -9.89 -3.78 6.74
C THR A 114 -9.48 -5.00 7.54
N SER A 115 -10.16 -5.22 8.68
CA SER A 115 -10.07 -6.46 9.47
C SER A 115 -11.20 -7.46 9.17
N GLU A 116 -11.99 -7.25 8.11
CA GLU A 116 -12.97 -8.25 7.66
C GLU A 116 -12.29 -9.47 7.01
N VAL A 117 -11.06 -9.31 6.57
CA VAL A 117 -10.19 -10.36 6.03
C VAL A 117 -8.76 -10.12 6.47
N TRP A 118 -8.00 -11.19 6.56
CA TRP A 118 -6.63 -11.18 7.05
C TRP A 118 -5.67 -11.73 6.00
N ILE A 119 -4.43 -11.28 6.10
CA ILE A 119 -3.31 -11.78 5.32
C ILE A 119 -2.07 -11.83 6.21
N GLU A 120 -1.25 -12.84 6.04
CA GLU A 120 0.03 -12.97 6.75
C GLU A 120 1.17 -13.16 5.76
N GLU A 121 2.37 -12.84 6.19
CA GLU A 121 3.60 -13.19 5.50
C GLU A 121 4.07 -14.55 5.96
N ASN A 122 4.25 -15.48 5.03
CA ASN A 122 4.80 -16.80 5.29
C ASN A 122 6.22 -16.93 4.73
N GLU A 123 7.16 -16.25 5.37
CA GLU A 123 8.58 -16.32 4.99
C GLU A 123 9.14 -17.73 5.11
N SER A 124 8.68 -18.52 6.09
CA SER A 124 9.16 -19.89 6.31
C SER A 124 8.88 -20.80 5.13
N TYR A 125 7.79 -20.58 4.41
CA TYR A 125 7.47 -21.33 3.20
C TYR A 125 8.52 -21.11 2.10
N LEU A 126 8.98 -19.88 1.93
CA LEU A 126 10.01 -19.53 0.93
C LEU A 126 11.38 -20.03 1.36
N LEU A 127 11.70 -19.95 2.64
CA LEU A 127 12.96 -20.43 3.22
C LEU A 127 13.07 -21.96 3.16
N ASN A 128 11.97 -22.70 3.44
CA ASN A 128 11.97 -24.16 3.49
C ASN A 128 11.88 -24.81 2.11
N LYS A 129 11.36 -24.13 1.10
CA LYS A 129 11.38 -24.60 -0.30
C LYS A 129 12.65 -24.14 -0.98
N ASN A 130 13.75 -24.66 -0.51
CA ASN A 130 15.11 -24.56 -1.04
C ASN A 130 15.17 -24.05 -2.47
N ASN A 131 15.88 -22.98 -2.69
CA ASN A 131 16.32 -22.42 -3.95
C ASN A 131 15.39 -21.47 -4.71
N LEU A 132 14.18 -21.14 -4.23
CA LEU A 132 13.33 -20.24 -4.99
C LEU A 132 13.64 -18.76 -4.73
N ILE A 133 13.90 -18.37 -3.48
CA ILE A 133 14.28 -16.97 -3.13
C ILE A 133 15.15 -17.01 -1.87
N LYS A 134 16.33 -16.39 -1.92
CA LYS A 134 17.07 -16.02 -0.72
C LYS A 134 16.51 -14.69 -0.23
N THR A 135 15.90 -14.66 0.94
CA THR A 135 15.60 -13.40 1.62
C THR A 135 16.91 -12.77 2.09
N ASP A 136 17.12 -11.51 1.73
CA ASP A 136 18.25 -10.75 2.24
C ASP A 136 18.15 -10.67 3.78
N ARG A 137 19.28 -10.74 4.46
CA ARG A 137 19.33 -10.51 5.91
C ARG A 137 18.90 -9.07 6.22
N TYR A 138 18.44 -8.84 7.45
CA TYR A 138 18.02 -7.50 7.88
C TYR A 138 19.06 -6.42 7.58
N ASP A 139 20.33 -6.69 7.85
CA ASP A 139 21.43 -5.76 7.60
C ASP A 139 21.63 -5.48 6.10
N ASP A 140 21.48 -6.49 5.25
CA ASP A 140 21.54 -6.33 3.79
C ASP A 140 20.37 -5.48 3.28
N ASN A 141 19.18 -5.72 3.80
CA ASN A 141 18.00 -4.91 3.46
C ASN A 141 18.15 -3.45 3.91
N LEU A 142 18.72 -3.21 5.10
CA LEU A 142 19.00 -1.86 5.58
C LEU A 142 20.04 -1.16 4.71
N ARG A 143 21.13 -1.85 4.36
CA ARG A 143 22.15 -1.34 3.46
C ARG A 143 21.57 -0.97 2.10
N LEU A 144 20.78 -1.85 1.50
CA LEU A 144 20.11 -1.62 0.21
C LEU A 144 19.10 -0.47 0.28
N TYR A 145 18.38 -0.34 1.41
CA TYR A 145 17.51 0.82 1.63
C TYR A 145 18.31 2.13 1.60
N ILE A 146 19.45 2.18 2.26
CA ILE A 146 20.31 3.38 2.30
C ILE A 146 20.88 3.67 0.90
N GLU A 147 21.41 2.66 0.23
CA GLU A 147 22.11 2.80 -1.05
C GLU A 147 21.18 3.10 -2.23
N GLU A 148 19.98 2.54 -2.25
CA GLU A 148 19.06 2.63 -3.39
C GLU A 148 17.79 3.41 -3.05
N GLY A 149 17.06 2.98 -2.01
CA GLY A 149 15.77 3.57 -1.65
C GLY A 149 15.88 5.01 -1.21
N LEU A 150 16.80 5.30 -0.31
CA LEU A 150 17.02 6.66 0.17
C LEU A 150 17.54 7.58 -0.94
N LYS A 151 18.40 7.09 -1.83
CA LYS A 151 18.86 7.85 -3.01
C LYS A 151 17.68 8.20 -3.94
N TRP A 152 16.76 7.25 -4.16
CA TRP A 152 15.58 7.52 -4.95
C TRP A 152 14.67 8.57 -4.29
N ILE A 153 14.41 8.44 -2.97
CA ILE A 153 13.62 9.41 -2.20
C ILE A 153 14.25 10.82 -2.29
N LYS A 154 15.55 10.93 -2.06
CA LYS A 154 16.30 12.21 -2.15
C LYS A 154 16.24 12.80 -3.56
N LYS A 155 16.47 12.00 -4.58
CA LYS A 155 16.47 12.44 -5.98
C LYS A 155 15.10 12.97 -6.40
N LYS A 156 14.03 12.24 -6.07
CA LYS A 156 12.66 12.52 -6.55
C LYS A 156 11.94 13.56 -5.71
N TYR A 157 12.04 13.46 -4.39
CA TYR A 157 11.25 14.24 -3.45
C TYR A 157 12.06 15.27 -2.66
N LYS A 158 13.39 15.19 -2.69
CA LYS A 158 14.30 16.02 -1.88
C LYS A 158 14.12 15.81 -0.37
N PHE A 159 13.69 14.62 0.04
CA PHE A 159 13.53 14.21 1.43
C PHE A 159 14.74 13.41 1.91
N GLU A 160 15.07 13.54 3.19
CA GLU A 160 16.23 12.89 3.80
C GLU A 160 15.94 11.47 4.31
N SER A 161 14.64 11.12 4.44
CA SER A 161 14.23 9.82 4.97
C SER A 161 12.90 9.32 4.39
N LYS A 162 12.60 8.02 4.56
CA LYS A 162 11.27 7.46 4.29
C LYS A 162 10.20 8.09 5.19
N TRP A 163 10.58 8.52 6.38
CA TRP A 163 9.66 9.20 7.30
C TRP A 163 9.19 10.53 6.77
N ASP A 164 10.08 11.32 6.17
CA ASP A 164 9.71 12.59 5.53
C ASP A 164 8.72 12.37 4.39
N LEU A 165 8.93 11.31 3.60
CA LEU A 165 7.98 10.91 2.57
C LEU A 165 6.62 10.55 3.18
N ASN A 166 6.59 9.78 4.26
CA ASN A 166 5.35 9.42 4.95
C ASN A 166 4.63 10.64 5.53
N LEU A 167 5.34 11.58 6.13
CA LEU A 167 4.76 12.86 6.60
C LEU A 167 4.21 13.69 5.44
N HIS A 168 4.85 13.63 4.27
CA HIS A 168 4.33 14.27 3.07
C HIS A 168 3.02 13.62 2.59
N VAL A 169 2.93 12.30 2.62
CA VAL A 169 1.68 11.56 2.34
C VAL A 169 0.58 11.99 3.31
N LYS A 170 0.92 12.12 4.61
CA LYS A 170 -0.03 12.53 5.65
C LYS A 170 -0.67 13.90 5.37
N LYS A 171 0.03 14.84 4.74
CA LYS A 171 -0.56 16.13 4.33
C LYS A 171 -1.73 15.94 3.35
N TYR A 172 -1.59 15.07 2.35
CA TYR A 172 -2.68 14.76 1.41
C TYR A 172 -3.83 14.01 2.08
N TYR A 173 -3.51 13.09 2.99
CA TYR A 173 -4.49 12.40 3.83
C TYR A 173 -5.33 13.39 4.67
N ASP A 174 -4.71 14.32 5.35
CA ASP A 174 -5.42 15.31 6.14
C ASP A 174 -6.28 16.23 5.26
N ASN A 175 -5.78 16.63 4.09
CA ASN A 175 -6.53 17.42 3.12
C ASN A 175 -7.72 16.66 2.53
N PHE A 176 -7.59 15.35 2.33
CA PHE A 176 -8.72 14.51 1.90
C PHE A 176 -9.87 14.59 2.90
N PHE A 177 -9.62 14.51 4.21
CA PHE A 177 -10.66 14.58 5.22
C PHE A 177 -11.24 15.98 5.41
N LYS A 178 -10.50 17.04 5.09
CA LYS A 178 -11.05 18.40 5.03
C LYS A 178 -12.12 18.51 3.95
N LYS A 179 -11.91 17.85 2.81
CA LYS A 179 -12.87 17.84 1.68
C LYS A 179 -14.00 16.82 1.86
N ASN A 180 -13.77 15.75 2.61
CA ASN A 180 -14.67 14.60 2.76
C ASN A 180 -15.10 14.42 4.23
N ASN A 181 -15.71 15.44 4.83
CA ASN A 181 -16.09 15.45 6.24
C ASN A 181 -16.96 14.25 6.68
N LYS A 182 -17.83 13.75 5.80
CA LYS A 182 -18.69 12.58 6.05
C LYS A 182 -17.90 11.29 6.30
N LEU A 183 -16.63 11.25 5.90
CA LEU A 183 -15.75 10.08 6.05
C LEU A 183 -14.85 10.15 7.28
N LYS A 184 -14.96 11.20 8.11
CA LYS A 184 -14.10 11.39 9.30
C LYS A 184 -14.12 10.22 10.28
N ASN A 185 -15.21 9.49 10.39
CA ASN A 185 -15.33 8.30 11.26
C ASN A 185 -14.36 7.17 10.85
N TYR A 186 -13.87 7.19 9.61
CA TYR A 186 -12.89 6.24 9.11
C TYR A 186 -11.45 6.75 9.24
N LYS A 187 -11.24 7.98 9.68
CA LYS A 187 -9.92 8.56 9.93
C LYS A 187 -9.26 7.88 11.13
N ILE A 188 -7.94 7.68 11.04
CA ILE A 188 -7.06 7.35 12.16
C ILE A 188 -6.39 8.58 12.70
#